data_384e867be43b94229c3071897fcabda6
#
_entry.id   384e867be43b94229c3071897fcabda6
#
_cell.length_a   1.000
_cell.length_b   1.000
_cell.length_c   1.000
_cell.angle_alpha   90.00
_cell.angle_beta   90.00
_cell.angle_gamma   90.00
#
_symmetry.space_group_name_H-M   'P 1'
#
loop_
_entity.id
_entity.type
_entity.pdbx_description
1 polymer ?
#
loop_
_entity_poly.entity_id
_entity_poly.type
_entity_poly.pdbx_seq_one_letter_code
_entity_poly.pdbx_strand_id
1 'polypeptide(L)'
;AVVALREQLAAATRDLSRRSRVAPPGTGAPSTLPATARPDAGTELDALSDRVDRLQRELAARDAGFRQARDQLHRTSADVAAALPADAVLVDVRQYHPWVPSASGRKGFDWGGPLLTAFVVHHGQPAARVELGPAAAVEAAVDQWRRTLGSGAAGVAAGATLRQLVWQPLLDHAGPQMAGATTVLLSPDGPLCRFPMAALPGEKPGTYLVEDVAVGEVAVPAALPDMLARATPPVAPTSSLLLVGDVDYGAAPTAPPDAQPSLVASAEPLRRAAARSGAAAFAPLPQTQAEVATVRDQFEDRFPDGKVVRLRRGQATVSAVSDAAAHARWIHIATHGFFADPAIRSATDPAGHPSSALGRLGGDDRISGYHPGLLSGIALAGANAPTPADDGILTALEMEELDLSGVDLAVLSACDTGLGRSAGGEGLLGLQRSLQVAGARTVIASLWSVDDGATRDLMIHFYRAMWAANADGTATGKLAALRAAQLQLLHEGIGRGLASVDAAKAAGAPDRLPPRYWAAFVLSGDWR
;
A
#
# COMPACT_ATOMS: atom_id res chain seq x y z
N ALA A 1 -6.18 -30.39 -8.51
CA ALA A 1 -7.37 -30.48 -7.63
C ALA A 1 -7.67 -29.11 -6.99
N VAL A 2 -6.71 -28.45 -6.34
CA VAL A 2 -6.90 -27.12 -5.69
C VAL A 2 -7.24 -26.04 -6.72
N VAL A 3 -6.52 -25.97 -7.85
CA VAL A 3 -6.80 -25.03 -8.96
C VAL A 3 -8.24 -25.19 -9.47
N ALA A 4 -8.66 -26.40 -9.75
CA ALA A 4 -10.03 -26.67 -10.22
C ALA A 4 -11.09 -26.24 -9.19
N LEU A 5 -10.83 -26.41 -7.89
CA LEU A 5 -11.73 -25.96 -6.83
C LEU A 5 -11.80 -24.42 -6.77
N ARG A 6 -10.68 -23.72 -6.93
CA ARG A 6 -10.65 -22.25 -7.00
C ARG A 6 -11.46 -21.72 -8.19
N GLU A 7 -11.32 -22.35 -9.36
CA GLU A 7 -12.10 -21.99 -10.54
C GLU A 7 -13.60 -22.21 -10.35
N GLN A 8 -13.99 -23.35 -9.75
CA GLN A 8 -15.38 -23.66 -9.44
C GLN A 8 -15.97 -22.68 -8.41
N LEU A 9 -15.20 -22.33 -7.37
CA LEU A 9 -15.61 -21.34 -6.38
C LEU A 9 -15.82 -19.96 -7.03
N ALA A 10 -14.87 -19.51 -7.83
CA ALA A 10 -14.97 -18.24 -8.55
C ALA A 10 -16.19 -18.19 -9.50
N ALA A 11 -16.49 -19.30 -10.19
CA ALA A 11 -17.67 -19.40 -11.05
C ALA A 11 -18.97 -19.34 -10.22
N ALA A 12 -19.05 -20.11 -9.12
CA ALA A 12 -20.23 -20.14 -8.26
C ALA A 12 -20.48 -18.77 -7.59
N THR A 13 -19.42 -18.10 -7.14
CA THR A 13 -19.51 -16.74 -6.55
C THR A 13 -19.99 -15.71 -7.57
N ARG A 14 -19.50 -15.78 -8.83
CA ARG A 14 -19.99 -14.91 -9.92
C ARG A 14 -21.47 -15.15 -10.21
N ASP A 15 -21.91 -16.40 -10.23
CA ASP A 15 -23.31 -16.74 -10.48
C ASP A 15 -24.22 -16.26 -9.33
N LEU A 16 -23.81 -16.45 -8.08
CA LEU A 16 -24.51 -15.94 -6.91
C LEU A 16 -24.61 -14.41 -6.96
N SER A 17 -23.51 -13.71 -7.22
CA SER A 17 -23.48 -12.24 -7.34
C SER A 17 -24.35 -11.73 -8.49
N ARG A 18 -24.40 -12.44 -9.61
CA ARG A 18 -25.25 -12.07 -10.77
C ARG A 18 -26.73 -12.21 -10.43
N ARG A 19 -27.09 -13.30 -9.77
CA ARG A 19 -28.50 -13.58 -9.44
C ARG A 19 -29.01 -12.78 -8.26
N SER A 20 -28.19 -12.48 -7.27
CA SER A 20 -28.56 -11.62 -6.14
C SER A 20 -28.85 -10.17 -6.56
N ARG A 21 -28.33 -9.72 -7.73
CA ARG A 21 -28.59 -8.39 -8.30
C ARG A 21 -29.88 -8.33 -9.12
N VAL A 22 -30.46 -9.47 -9.52
CA VAL A 22 -31.78 -9.50 -10.17
C VAL A 22 -32.82 -9.38 -9.07
N ALA A 23 -33.35 -8.16 -8.88
CA ALA A 23 -34.43 -7.91 -7.95
C ALA A 23 -35.62 -8.86 -8.23
N PRO A 24 -36.33 -9.35 -7.20
CA PRO A 24 -37.58 -10.07 -7.42
C PRO A 24 -38.53 -9.18 -8.24
N PRO A 25 -39.33 -9.72 -9.18
CA PRO A 25 -40.23 -8.93 -9.98
C PRO A 25 -41.26 -8.26 -9.06
N GLY A 26 -40.99 -7.02 -8.69
CA GLY A 26 -41.85 -6.14 -7.94
C GLY A 26 -42.78 -5.43 -8.91
N THR A 27 -44.04 -5.78 -8.87
CA THR A 27 -45.24 -4.94 -9.15
C THR A 27 -45.14 -4.00 -10.36
N GLY A 28 -45.65 -4.42 -11.53
CA GLY A 28 -46.09 -3.45 -12.52
C GLY A 28 -46.04 -3.78 -14.01
N ALA A 29 -45.98 -5.03 -14.42
CA ALA A 29 -46.35 -5.39 -15.83
C ALA A 29 -47.02 -6.77 -15.86
N PRO A 30 -48.14 -6.97 -16.56
CA PRO A 30 -48.77 -8.27 -16.64
C PRO A 30 -47.92 -9.21 -17.50
N SER A 31 -47.27 -10.18 -16.85
CA SER A 31 -46.52 -11.25 -17.52
C SER A 31 -47.52 -12.30 -18.02
N THR A 32 -47.51 -12.56 -19.31
CA THR A 32 -48.38 -13.56 -20.00
C THR A 32 -47.85 -14.99 -19.93
N LEU A 33 -46.95 -15.34 -18.99
CA LEU A 33 -46.43 -16.69 -18.80
C LEU A 33 -47.07 -17.36 -17.57
N PRO A 34 -47.47 -18.65 -17.66
CA PRO A 34 -48.14 -19.35 -16.58
C PRO A 34 -47.22 -19.53 -15.34
N ALA A 35 -47.78 -19.30 -14.16
CA ALA A 35 -47.11 -19.26 -12.85
C ALA A 35 -46.51 -20.60 -12.37
N THR A 36 -46.66 -21.69 -13.11
CA THR A 36 -46.29 -23.06 -12.68
C THR A 36 -44.90 -23.55 -13.11
N ALA A 37 -44.05 -22.69 -13.72
CA ALA A 37 -42.76 -23.13 -14.27
C ALA A 37 -41.54 -22.30 -13.81
N ARG A 38 -41.64 -21.51 -12.72
CA ARG A 38 -40.46 -20.82 -12.17
C ARG A 38 -40.08 -21.45 -10.84
N PRO A 39 -38.86 -22.03 -10.72
CA PRO A 39 -38.30 -22.28 -9.41
C PRO A 39 -38.32 -20.97 -8.64
N ASP A 40 -38.69 -21.02 -7.37
CA ASP A 40 -38.72 -19.86 -6.47
C ASP A 40 -37.31 -19.23 -6.48
N ALA A 41 -37.19 -17.97 -6.89
CA ALA A 41 -35.91 -17.27 -7.02
C ALA A 41 -35.12 -17.27 -5.69
N GLY A 42 -35.81 -17.38 -4.56
CA GLY A 42 -35.22 -17.61 -3.24
C GLY A 42 -34.51 -18.97 -3.16
N THR A 43 -35.17 -20.04 -3.58
CA THR A 43 -34.62 -21.39 -3.53
C THR A 43 -33.37 -21.56 -4.41
N GLU A 44 -33.29 -20.87 -5.55
CA GLU A 44 -32.09 -20.87 -6.40
C GLU A 44 -30.92 -20.09 -5.78
N LEU A 45 -31.18 -18.96 -5.13
CA LEU A 45 -30.15 -18.19 -4.41
C LEU A 45 -29.62 -18.98 -3.21
N ASP A 46 -30.49 -19.63 -2.45
CA ASP A 46 -30.11 -20.51 -1.33
C ASP A 46 -29.26 -21.67 -1.82
N ALA A 47 -29.63 -22.34 -2.92
CA ALA A 47 -28.85 -23.43 -3.49
C ALA A 47 -27.46 -22.97 -4.01
N LEU A 48 -27.35 -21.76 -4.54
CA LEU A 48 -26.06 -21.18 -4.96
C LEU A 48 -25.22 -20.79 -3.74
N SER A 49 -25.82 -20.24 -2.69
CA SER A 49 -25.14 -19.92 -1.44
C SER A 49 -24.59 -21.19 -0.80
N ASP A 50 -25.39 -22.24 -0.68
CA ASP A 50 -24.97 -23.57 -0.17
C ASP A 50 -23.84 -24.19 -1.00
N ARG A 51 -23.85 -23.95 -2.32
CA ARG A 51 -22.78 -24.41 -3.21
C ARG A 51 -21.48 -23.65 -2.96
N VAL A 52 -21.53 -22.33 -2.80
CA VAL A 52 -20.38 -21.49 -2.47
C VAL A 52 -19.78 -21.94 -1.13
N ASP A 53 -20.61 -22.10 -0.10
CA ASP A 53 -20.19 -22.52 1.23
C ASP A 53 -19.54 -23.92 1.22
N ARG A 54 -20.06 -24.83 0.43
CA ARG A 54 -19.48 -26.18 0.28
C ARG A 54 -18.12 -26.14 -0.40
N LEU A 55 -17.99 -25.38 -1.51
CA LEU A 55 -16.72 -25.22 -2.22
C LEU A 55 -15.68 -24.49 -1.37
N GLN A 56 -16.07 -23.50 -0.58
CA GLN A 56 -15.18 -22.84 0.37
C GLN A 56 -14.67 -23.80 1.44
N ARG A 57 -15.54 -24.64 2.01
CA ARG A 57 -15.13 -25.67 3.00
C ARG A 57 -14.18 -26.69 2.39
N GLU A 58 -14.46 -27.15 1.16
CA GLU A 58 -13.61 -28.12 0.45
C GLU A 58 -12.24 -27.54 0.10
N LEU A 59 -12.21 -26.28 -0.34
CA LEU A 59 -10.97 -25.57 -0.62
C LEU A 59 -10.17 -25.33 0.67
N ALA A 60 -10.81 -24.88 1.75
CA ALA A 60 -10.16 -24.67 3.04
C ALA A 60 -9.58 -25.97 3.65
N ALA A 61 -10.18 -27.13 3.36
CA ALA A 61 -9.65 -28.42 3.79
C ALA A 61 -8.35 -28.80 3.07
N ARG A 62 -8.15 -28.32 1.84
CA ARG A 62 -7.06 -28.71 0.94
C ARG A 62 -6.02 -27.63 0.69
N ASP A 63 -6.34 -26.37 1.00
CA ASP A 63 -5.51 -25.20 0.76
C ASP A 63 -5.34 -24.41 2.08
N ALA A 64 -4.13 -24.47 2.63
CA ALA A 64 -3.80 -23.81 3.88
C ALA A 64 -3.86 -22.28 3.76
N GLY A 65 -3.45 -21.71 2.62
CA GLY A 65 -3.50 -20.26 2.36
C GLY A 65 -4.94 -19.75 2.28
N PHE A 66 -5.82 -20.47 1.60
CA PHE A 66 -7.24 -20.14 1.56
C PHE A 66 -7.90 -20.22 2.95
N ARG A 67 -7.55 -21.25 3.74
CA ARG A 67 -8.02 -21.37 5.13
C ARG A 67 -7.59 -20.21 5.97
N GLN A 68 -6.31 -19.83 5.91
CA GLN A 68 -5.76 -18.68 6.63
C GLN A 68 -6.46 -17.38 6.24
N ALA A 69 -6.64 -17.12 4.94
CA ALA A 69 -7.32 -15.92 4.45
C ALA A 69 -8.79 -15.86 4.93
N ARG A 70 -9.48 -17.00 4.96
CA ARG A 70 -10.85 -17.08 5.48
C ARG A 70 -10.90 -16.83 6.99
N ASP A 71 -9.97 -17.40 7.74
CA ASP A 71 -9.92 -17.22 9.20
C ASP A 71 -9.63 -15.75 9.57
N GLN A 72 -8.85 -15.02 8.75
CA GLN A 72 -8.63 -13.58 8.93
C GLN A 72 -9.93 -12.75 8.86
N LEU A 73 -10.91 -13.16 8.05
CA LEU A 73 -12.20 -12.45 7.95
C LEU A 73 -13.03 -12.54 9.24
N HIS A 74 -12.75 -13.49 10.11
CA HIS A 74 -13.45 -13.70 11.39
C HIS A 74 -12.67 -13.17 12.59
N ARG A 75 -11.48 -12.59 12.37
CA ARG A 75 -10.65 -12.03 13.44
C ARG A 75 -11.30 -10.82 14.08
N THR A 76 -11.27 -10.78 15.38
CA THR A 76 -11.79 -9.68 16.20
C THR A 76 -10.66 -8.74 16.62
N SER A 77 -11.02 -7.54 17.11
CA SER A 77 -10.06 -6.64 17.73
C SER A 77 -9.37 -7.24 18.97
N ALA A 78 -10.06 -8.17 19.66
CA ALA A 78 -9.46 -8.88 20.79
C ALA A 78 -8.36 -9.86 20.36
N ASP A 79 -8.52 -10.54 19.21
CA ASP A 79 -7.48 -11.42 18.65
C ASP A 79 -6.24 -10.61 18.26
N VAL A 80 -6.44 -9.43 17.68
CA VAL A 80 -5.36 -8.51 17.32
C VAL A 80 -4.67 -7.99 18.59
N ALA A 81 -5.44 -7.54 19.60
CA ALA A 81 -4.91 -7.06 20.87
C ALA A 81 -4.07 -8.13 21.59
N ALA A 82 -4.54 -9.38 21.59
CA ALA A 82 -3.81 -10.49 22.21
C ALA A 82 -2.47 -10.80 21.53
N ALA A 83 -2.38 -10.55 20.22
CA ALA A 83 -1.16 -10.81 19.45
C ALA A 83 -0.14 -9.67 19.52
N LEU A 84 -0.58 -8.42 19.73
CA LEU A 84 0.31 -7.26 19.77
C LEU A 84 1.36 -7.35 20.89
N PRO A 85 2.62 -6.98 20.65
CA PRO A 85 3.59 -6.74 21.70
C PRO A 85 3.14 -5.63 22.67
N ALA A 86 3.58 -5.70 23.92
CA ALA A 86 3.19 -4.75 24.96
C ALA A 86 3.69 -3.30 24.70
N ASP A 87 4.70 -3.15 23.87
CA ASP A 87 5.29 -1.86 23.48
C ASP A 87 4.78 -1.35 22.13
N ALA A 88 3.81 -2.06 21.51
CA ALA A 88 3.23 -1.67 20.23
C ALA A 88 1.73 -1.37 20.35
N VAL A 89 1.30 -0.30 19.68
CA VAL A 89 -0.10 0.08 19.55
C VAL A 89 -0.49 0.10 18.08
N LEU A 90 -1.67 -0.43 17.76
CA LEU A 90 -2.29 -0.31 16.43
C LEU A 90 -3.28 0.84 16.43
N VAL A 91 -3.17 1.71 15.43
CA VAL A 91 -4.13 2.77 15.10
C VAL A 91 -4.72 2.45 13.73
N ASP A 92 -5.94 1.91 13.72
CA ASP A 92 -6.67 1.54 12.51
C ASP A 92 -7.64 2.66 12.15
N VAL A 93 -7.33 3.42 11.11
CA VAL A 93 -8.17 4.52 10.63
C VAL A 93 -9.16 4.01 9.59
N ARG A 94 -10.39 4.51 9.66
CA ARG A 94 -11.45 4.19 8.69
C ARG A 94 -12.17 5.45 8.24
N GLN A 95 -12.32 5.58 6.93
CA GLN A 95 -13.18 6.57 6.31
C GLN A 95 -14.56 5.97 6.06
N TYR A 96 -15.61 6.69 6.46
CA TYR A 96 -16.97 6.24 6.27
C TYR A 96 -17.90 7.40 5.95
N HIS A 97 -19.04 7.08 5.32
CA HIS A 97 -20.11 8.03 5.05
C HIS A 97 -21.25 7.81 6.04
N PRO A 98 -21.58 8.78 6.90
CA PRO A 98 -22.70 8.65 7.81
C PRO A 98 -24.04 8.77 7.07
N TRP A 99 -25.06 8.07 7.56
CA TRP A 99 -26.44 8.33 7.16
C TRP A 99 -26.95 9.52 7.96
N VAL A 100 -27.37 10.55 7.26
CA VAL A 100 -27.89 11.79 7.87
C VAL A 100 -29.34 12.02 7.44
N PRO A 101 -30.19 12.64 8.28
CA PRO A 101 -31.55 13.01 7.88
C PRO A 101 -31.52 13.86 6.60
N SER A 102 -32.43 13.58 5.66
CA SER A 102 -32.48 14.30 4.38
C SER A 102 -32.77 15.78 4.59
N ALA A 103 -31.88 16.64 4.07
CA ALA A 103 -32.03 18.08 4.11
C ALA A 103 -33.16 18.60 3.18
N SER A 104 -33.66 17.76 2.27
CA SER A 104 -34.68 18.11 1.28
C SER A 104 -36.12 18.15 1.79
N GLY A 105 -36.33 17.95 3.11
CA GLY A 105 -37.67 17.87 3.71
C GLY A 105 -38.45 16.61 3.36
N ARG A 106 -37.87 15.68 2.57
CA ARG A 106 -38.43 14.35 2.35
C ARG A 106 -38.14 13.46 3.54
N LYS A 107 -39.11 12.57 3.89
CA LYS A 107 -38.83 11.52 4.87
C LYS A 107 -37.79 10.57 4.30
N GLY A 108 -36.61 10.48 4.97
CA GLY A 108 -35.53 9.61 4.55
C GLY A 108 -34.17 10.09 5.06
N PHE A 109 -33.13 9.42 4.60
CA PHE A 109 -31.74 9.69 4.94
C PHE A 109 -30.95 9.86 3.65
N ASP A 110 -29.97 10.74 3.69
CA ASP A 110 -28.99 10.96 2.62
C ASP A 110 -27.60 10.54 3.14
N TRP A 111 -26.67 10.27 2.23
CA TRP A 111 -25.26 10.07 2.61
C TRP A 111 -24.65 11.42 2.98
N GLY A 112 -24.12 11.51 4.19
CA GLY A 112 -23.32 12.66 4.62
C GLY A 112 -21.93 12.67 4.00
N GLY A 113 -21.21 13.77 4.17
CA GLY A 113 -19.81 13.87 3.79
C GLY A 113 -18.94 12.83 4.52
N PRO A 114 -17.78 12.43 3.94
CA PRO A 114 -16.91 11.43 4.55
C PRO A 114 -16.34 11.90 5.89
N LEU A 115 -16.38 11.02 6.88
CA LEU A 115 -15.79 11.18 8.20
C LEU A 115 -14.65 10.18 8.39
N LEU A 116 -13.69 10.53 9.26
CA LEU A 116 -12.64 9.63 9.71
C LEU A 116 -12.88 9.24 11.18
N THR A 117 -12.69 7.97 11.48
CA THR A 117 -12.63 7.42 12.82
C THR A 117 -11.40 6.54 12.95
N ALA A 118 -10.80 6.48 14.14
CA ALA A 118 -9.70 5.59 14.46
C ALA A 118 -10.10 4.58 15.52
N PHE A 119 -9.64 3.34 15.37
CA PHE A 119 -9.70 2.31 16.41
C PHE A 119 -8.29 2.10 16.94
N VAL A 120 -8.09 2.36 18.23
CA VAL A 120 -6.79 2.21 18.90
C VAL A 120 -6.80 0.90 19.67
N VAL A 121 -5.90 -0.01 19.30
CA VAL A 121 -5.80 -1.37 19.85
C VAL A 121 -4.44 -1.57 20.48
N HIS A 122 -4.41 -1.94 21.75
CA HIS A 122 -3.20 -2.22 22.50
C HIS A 122 -3.29 -3.58 23.20
N HIS A 123 -2.16 -4.20 23.45
CA HIS A 123 -2.10 -5.48 24.14
C HIS A 123 -2.85 -5.47 25.48
N GLY A 124 -3.74 -6.44 25.66
CA GLY A 124 -4.45 -6.64 26.93
C GLY A 124 -5.48 -5.55 27.28
N GLN A 125 -5.76 -4.60 26.36
CA GLN A 125 -6.74 -3.53 26.60
C GLN A 125 -7.91 -3.61 25.61
N PRO A 126 -9.11 -3.13 26.02
CA PRO A 126 -10.21 -2.93 25.08
C PRO A 126 -9.84 -1.91 24.01
N ALA A 127 -10.27 -2.16 22.76
CA ALA A 127 -10.10 -1.20 21.68
C ALA A 127 -10.86 0.11 22.00
N ALA A 128 -10.21 1.24 21.80
CA ALA A 128 -10.82 2.57 21.90
C ALA A 128 -11.20 3.07 20.50
N ARG A 129 -12.40 3.67 20.39
CA ARG A 129 -12.83 4.37 19.17
C ARG A 129 -12.67 5.87 19.37
N VAL A 130 -12.03 6.53 18.41
CA VAL A 130 -11.76 7.97 18.43
C VAL A 130 -12.27 8.59 17.14
N GLU A 131 -13.16 9.57 17.25
CA GLU A 131 -13.64 10.32 16.09
C GLU A 131 -12.61 11.39 15.70
N LEU A 132 -12.16 11.35 14.46
CA LEU A 132 -11.21 12.32 13.89
C LEU A 132 -11.91 13.45 13.13
N GLY A 133 -13.22 13.31 12.86
CA GLY A 133 -14.05 14.31 12.22
C GLY A 133 -14.04 14.26 10.68
N PRO A 134 -14.34 15.39 10.01
CA PRO A 134 -14.49 15.43 8.56
C PRO A 134 -13.20 15.10 7.80
N ALA A 135 -13.25 14.12 6.90
CA ALA A 135 -12.12 13.73 6.06
C ALA A 135 -11.58 14.90 5.22
N ALA A 136 -12.46 15.79 4.75
CA ALA A 136 -12.09 16.96 3.95
C ALA A 136 -11.14 17.92 4.69
N ALA A 137 -11.25 18.06 6.02
CA ALA A 137 -10.35 18.89 6.81
C ALA A 137 -8.93 18.30 6.85
N VAL A 138 -8.83 16.99 7.03
CA VAL A 138 -7.57 16.26 7.01
C VAL A 138 -6.96 16.26 5.60
N GLU A 139 -7.79 16.07 4.56
CA GLU A 139 -7.37 16.12 3.16
C GLU A 139 -6.75 17.47 2.79
N ALA A 140 -7.42 18.57 3.14
CA ALA A 140 -6.90 19.92 2.89
C ALA A 140 -5.55 20.17 3.58
N ALA A 141 -5.38 19.68 4.81
CA ALA A 141 -4.13 19.80 5.55
C ALA A 141 -3.02 18.91 4.95
N VAL A 142 -3.34 17.67 4.54
CA VAL A 142 -2.40 16.77 3.83
C VAL A 142 -1.97 17.41 2.51
N ASP A 143 -2.89 17.93 1.72
CA ASP A 143 -2.57 18.58 0.45
C ASP A 143 -1.69 19.84 0.63
N GLN A 144 -1.97 20.63 1.66
CA GLN A 144 -1.14 21.77 2.01
C GLN A 144 0.27 21.34 2.41
N TRP A 145 0.38 20.30 3.23
CA TRP A 145 1.67 19.74 3.66
C TRP A 145 2.44 19.17 2.47
N ARG A 146 1.78 18.39 1.58
CA ARG A 146 2.40 17.77 0.40
C ARG A 146 2.94 18.79 -0.60
N ARG A 147 2.30 19.95 -0.77
CA ARG A 147 2.83 21.02 -1.64
C ARG A 147 4.21 21.52 -1.21
N THR A 148 4.54 21.38 0.05
CA THR A 148 5.81 21.86 0.62
C THR A 148 6.68 20.73 1.16
N LEU A 149 6.15 19.51 1.22
CA LEU A 149 6.74 18.34 1.90
C LEU A 149 7.26 18.70 3.30
N GLY A 150 6.43 19.40 4.06
CA GLY A 150 6.73 19.83 5.42
C GLY A 150 7.74 20.97 5.53
N SER A 151 8.18 21.57 4.41
CA SER A 151 9.19 22.62 4.40
C SER A 151 8.57 24.02 4.49
N GLY A 152 9.32 24.96 5.10
CA GLY A 152 8.91 26.36 5.24
C GLY A 152 7.72 26.56 6.19
N ALA A 153 7.34 27.83 6.43
CA ALA A 153 6.29 28.17 7.39
C ALA A 153 4.93 27.52 7.08
N ALA A 154 4.57 27.40 5.78
CA ALA A 154 3.32 26.79 5.35
C ALA A 154 3.30 25.27 5.63
N GLY A 155 4.42 24.57 5.42
CA GLY A 155 4.54 23.14 5.71
C GLY A 155 4.51 22.84 7.21
N VAL A 156 5.19 23.65 8.01
CA VAL A 156 5.16 23.57 9.48
C VAL A 156 3.73 23.79 10.01
N ALA A 157 3.04 24.81 9.51
CA ALA A 157 1.65 25.10 9.91
C ALA A 157 0.70 23.96 9.52
N ALA A 158 0.85 23.39 8.31
CA ALA A 158 0.07 22.24 7.89
C ALA A 158 0.34 20.99 8.75
N GLY A 159 1.61 20.73 9.11
CA GLY A 159 1.98 19.67 10.04
C GLY A 159 1.35 19.86 11.42
N ALA A 160 1.36 21.08 11.95
CA ALA A 160 0.70 21.41 13.22
C ALA A 160 -0.82 21.18 13.15
N THR A 161 -1.45 21.58 12.05
CA THR A 161 -2.88 21.31 11.82
C THR A 161 -3.17 19.81 11.78
N LEU A 162 -2.36 19.01 11.06
CA LEU A 162 -2.51 17.55 11.01
C LEU A 162 -2.36 16.92 12.40
N ARG A 163 -1.38 17.39 13.20
CA ARG A 163 -1.25 16.93 14.57
C ARG A 163 -2.53 17.16 15.38
N GLN A 164 -3.14 18.34 15.27
CA GLN A 164 -4.39 18.68 15.98
C GLN A 164 -5.59 17.86 15.47
N LEU A 165 -5.66 17.59 14.17
CA LEU A 165 -6.80 16.87 13.59
C LEU A 165 -6.71 15.35 13.80
N VAL A 166 -5.49 14.78 13.86
CA VAL A 166 -5.30 13.32 13.83
C VAL A 166 -4.66 12.80 15.11
N TRP A 167 -3.52 13.38 15.51
CA TRP A 167 -2.73 12.81 16.61
C TRP A 167 -3.23 13.22 17.99
N GLN A 168 -3.59 14.49 18.16
CA GLN A 168 -4.07 14.99 19.44
C GLN A 168 -5.34 14.28 19.91
N PRO A 169 -6.37 14.03 19.06
CA PRO A 169 -7.54 13.27 19.47
C PRO A 169 -7.22 11.85 19.96
N LEU A 170 -6.19 11.19 19.39
CA LEU A 170 -5.74 9.88 19.86
C LEU A 170 -5.17 9.96 21.28
N LEU A 171 -4.37 10.98 21.56
CA LEU A 171 -3.82 11.20 22.92
C LEU A 171 -4.91 11.55 23.92
N ASP A 172 -5.88 12.38 23.54
CA ASP A 172 -6.94 12.86 24.43
C ASP A 172 -7.98 11.79 24.76
N HIS A 173 -8.30 10.91 23.80
CA HIS A 173 -9.42 9.96 23.93
C HIS A 173 -8.98 8.49 24.02
N ALA A 174 -7.73 8.16 23.68
CA ALA A 174 -7.18 6.82 23.78
C ALA A 174 -5.84 6.82 24.55
N GLY A 175 -5.63 7.78 25.47
CA GLY A 175 -4.42 7.92 26.27
C GLY A 175 -3.96 6.62 26.93
N PRO A 176 -4.83 5.84 27.59
CA PRO A 176 -4.45 4.57 28.21
C PRO A 176 -3.89 3.56 27.20
N GLN A 177 -4.46 3.49 25.97
CA GLN A 177 -3.98 2.59 24.91
C GLN A 177 -2.67 3.07 24.28
N MET A 178 -2.43 4.39 24.25
CA MET A 178 -1.22 5.00 23.71
C MET A 178 -0.05 4.98 24.69
N ALA A 179 -0.35 4.82 25.99
CA ALA A 179 0.65 4.93 27.06
C ALA A 179 1.70 3.81 26.98
N GLY A 180 2.98 4.20 27.01
CA GLY A 180 4.12 3.25 27.03
C GLY A 180 4.44 2.64 25.67
N ALA A 181 3.68 2.93 24.61
CA ALA A 181 3.98 2.45 23.28
C ALA A 181 5.24 3.14 22.72
N THR A 182 6.20 2.35 22.30
CA THR A 182 7.40 2.81 21.57
C THR A 182 7.26 2.60 20.06
N THR A 183 6.29 1.79 19.66
CA THR A 183 5.98 1.48 18.27
C THR A 183 4.49 1.75 17.99
N VAL A 184 4.22 2.53 16.96
CA VAL A 184 2.88 2.81 16.46
C VAL A 184 2.73 2.14 15.08
N LEU A 185 1.78 1.23 14.99
CA LEU A 185 1.39 0.58 13.73
C LEU A 185 0.15 1.29 13.22
N LEU A 186 0.26 1.92 12.07
CA LEU A 186 -0.83 2.63 11.44
C LEU A 186 -1.47 1.78 10.33
N SER A 187 -2.78 1.63 10.35
CA SER A 187 -3.54 1.21 9.17
C SER A 187 -4.24 2.46 8.64
N PRO A 188 -3.64 3.18 7.67
CA PRO A 188 -4.18 4.43 7.19
C PRO A 188 -5.35 4.21 6.23
N ASP A 189 -6.26 5.19 6.17
CA ASP A 189 -7.34 5.25 5.19
C ASP A 189 -7.58 6.69 4.71
N GLY A 190 -8.15 6.82 3.52
CA GLY A 190 -8.44 8.10 2.90
C GLY A 190 -7.19 8.98 2.74
N PRO A 191 -7.24 10.28 3.10
CA PRO A 191 -6.14 11.20 2.89
C PRO A 191 -4.85 10.83 3.64
N LEU A 192 -4.93 10.05 4.73
CA LEU A 192 -3.77 9.66 5.53
C LEU A 192 -2.86 8.67 4.80
N CYS A 193 -3.36 7.95 3.81
CA CYS A 193 -2.54 7.08 2.95
C CYS A 193 -1.42 7.83 2.18
N ARG A 194 -1.51 9.15 2.11
CA ARG A 194 -0.56 10.01 1.40
C ARG A 194 0.36 10.80 2.33
N PHE A 195 0.30 10.54 3.64
CA PHE A 195 1.02 11.33 4.64
C PHE A 195 1.84 10.43 5.56
N PRO A 196 3.18 10.64 5.66
CA PRO A 196 4.00 9.88 6.59
C PRO A 196 3.78 10.39 8.02
N MET A 197 3.08 9.63 8.84
CA MET A 197 2.78 10.03 10.23
C MET A 197 4.04 10.35 11.05
N ALA A 198 5.17 9.72 10.72
CA ALA A 198 6.48 10.01 11.32
C ALA A 198 6.91 11.48 11.23
N ALA A 199 6.39 12.21 10.21
CA ALA A 199 6.68 13.62 9.96
C ALA A 199 5.75 14.60 10.70
N LEU A 200 4.79 14.13 11.49
CA LEU A 200 4.04 15.01 12.39
C LEU A 200 4.99 15.72 13.37
N PRO A 201 4.65 16.94 13.83
CA PRO A 201 5.35 17.55 14.96
C PRO A 201 5.37 16.59 16.17
N GLY A 202 6.52 16.50 16.83
CA GLY A 202 6.73 15.66 18.02
C GLY A 202 6.14 16.29 19.28
N GLU A 203 6.45 15.66 20.43
CA GLU A 203 6.01 16.15 21.72
C GLU A 203 6.68 17.47 22.09
N LYS A 204 7.97 17.61 21.80
CA LYS A 204 8.74 18.82 22.07
C LYS A 204 8.67 19.79 20.89
N PRO A 205 8.61 21.12 21.13
CA PRO A 205 8.68 22.10 20.06
C PRO A 205 9.91 21.89 19.15
N GLY A 206 9.69 21.91 17.84
CA GLY A 206 10.74 21.76 16.84
C GLY A 206 11.21 20.31 16.62
N THR A 207 10.57 19.31 17.26
CA THR A 207 10.82 17.88 16.99
C THR A 207 9.75 17.29 16.08
N TYR A 208 10.01 16.06 15.62
CA TYR A 208 9.07 15.26 14.83
C TYR A 208 8.68 13.98 15.56
N LEU A 209 7.53 13.40 15.21
CA LEU A 209 7.00 12.19 15.84
C LEU A 209 7.97 10.99 15.74
N VAL A 210 8.77 10.93 14.66
CA VAL A 210 9.83 9.91 14.52
C VAL A 210 10.85 9.94 15.65
N GLU A 211 11.03 11.10 16.30
CA GLU A 211 11.94 11.23 17.46
C GLU A 211 11.32 10.62 18.73
N ASP A 212 9.99 10.66 18.85
CA ASP A 212 9.26 10.14 20.01
C ASP A 212 9.01 8.62 19.89
N VAL A 213 8.46 8.15 18.75
CA VAL A 213 8.06 6.76 18.54
C VAL A 213 8.46 6.25 17.15
N ALA A 214 8.58 4.93 17.00
CA ALA A 214 8.69 4.28 15.69
C ALA A 214 7.31 4.18 15.05
N VAL A 215 7.17 4.55 13.77
CA VAL A 215 5.88 4.49 13.04
C VAL A 215 6.04 3.57 11.84
N GLY A 216 5.29 2.46 11.85
CA GLY A 216 5.17 1.54 10.72
C GLY A 216 3.72 1.43 10.25
N GLU A 217 3.50 0.87 9.08
CA GLU A 217 2.17 0.67 8.52
C GLU A 217 1.78 -0.81 8.48
N VAL A 218 0.49 -1.07 8.59
CA VAL A 218 -0.10 -2.40 8.43
C VAL A 218 -1.31 -2.27 7.51
N ALA A 219 -1.20 -2.81 6.31
CA ALA A 219 -2.27 -2.71 5.32
C ALA A 219 -3.54 -3.47 5.74
N VAL A 220 -3.40 -4.59 6.47
CA VAL A 220 -4.51 -5.44 6.91
C VAL A 220 -4.34 -5.79 8.39
N PRO A 221 -4.96 -5.06 9.32
CA PRO A 221 -4.89 -5.33 10.76
C PRO A 221 -5.22 -6.77 11.17
N ALA A 222 -6.21 -7.38 10.52
CA ALA A 222 -6.60 -8.77 10.76
C ALA A 222 -5.50 -9.80 10.44
N ALA A 223 -4.47 -9.43 9.67
CA ALA A 223 -3.33 -10.28 9.36
C ALA A 223 -2.24 -10.26 10.45
N LEU A 224 -2.29 -9.30 11.38
CA LEU A 224 -1.27 -9.13 12.44
C LEU A 224 -1.01 -10.41 13.25
N PRO A 225 -2.02 -11.15 13.75
CA PRO A 225 -1.77 -12.37 14.51
C PRO A 225 -0.96 -13.40 13.72
N ASP A 226 -1.28 -13.59 12.44
CA ASP A 226 -0.55 -14.54 11.58
C ASP A 226 0.86 -14.04 11.26
N MET A 227 1.02 -12.74 11.01
CA MET A 227 2.31 -12.11 10.78
C MET A 227 3.23 -12.29 11.99
N LEU A 228 2.70 -12.04 13.18
CA LEU A 228 3.46 -12.12 14.44
C LEU A 228 3.77 -13.57 14.83
N ALA A 229 2.92 -14.53 14.46
CA ALA A 229 3.17 -15.97 14.67
C ALA A 229 4.30 -16.51 13.78
N ARG A 230 4.62 -15.85 12.66
CA ARG A 230 5.74 -16.26 11.80
C ARG A 230 7.08 -15.94 12.48
N ALA A 231 7.97 -16.95 12.56
CA ALA A 231 9.33 -16.71 13.02
C ALA A 231 10.06 -15.72 12.11
N THR A 232 10.84 -14.83 12.70
CA THR A 232 11.74 -13.96 11.94
C THR A 232 12.88 -14.81 11.38
N PRO A 233 13.11 -14.83 10.05
CA PRO A 233 14.18 -15.65 9.49
C PRO A 233 15.54 -15.14 9.99
N PRO A 234 16.45 -16.04 10.44
CA PRO A 234 17.79 -15.61 10.80
C PRO A 234 18.52 -15.07 9.57
N VAL A 235 19.39 -14.09 9.77
CA VAL A 235 20.25 -13.56 8.72
C VAL A 235 21.31 -14.62 8.41
N ALA A 236 21.22 -15.25 7.23
CA ALA A 236 22.14 -16.30 6.81
C ALA A 236 23.31 -15.71 5.98
N PRO A 237 24.54 -16.28 6.08
CA PRO A 237 25.67 -15.87 5.23
C PRO A 237 25.38 -15.99 3.73
N THR A 238 24.56 -16.96 3.32
CA THR A 238 24.15 -17.23 1.94
C THR A 238 22.89 -16.50 1.50
N SER A 239 22.61 -15.34 2.11
CA SER A 239 21.44 -14.52 1.75
C SER A 239 21.51 -14.04 0.29
N SER A 240 20.34 -13.76 -0.31
CA SER A 240 20.24 -13.32 -1.70
C SER A 240 19.61 -11.94 -1.82
N LEU A 241 20.12 -11.12 -2.73
CA LEU A 241 19.68 -9.77 -3.01
C LEU A 241 19.39 -9.59 -4.50
N LEU A 242 18.20 -9.11 -4.83
CA LEU A 242 17.84 -8.60 -6.15
C LEU A 242 17.94 -7.08 -6.15
N LEU A 243 18.71 -6.54 -7.13
CA LEU A 243 18.85 -5.11 -7.37
C LEU A 243 18.34 -4.77 -8.77
N VAL A 244 17.42 -3.80 -8.85
CA VAL A 244 16.91 -3.25 -10.12
C VAL A 244 17.15 -1.74 -10.10
N GLY A 245 17.81 -1.21 -11.13
CA GLY A 245 18.04 0.23 -11.28
C GLY A 245 18.80 0.55 -12.58
N ASP A 246 19.03 1.82 -12.89
CA ASP A 246 19.60 2.24 -14.18
C ASP A 246 18.81 1.65 -15.37
N VAL A 247 17.46 1.70 -15.28
CA VAL A 247 16.55 1.06 -16.24
C VAL A 247 16.53 1.85 -17.55
N ASP A 248 16.61 1.14 -18.68
CA ASP A 248 16.42 1.73 -20.01
C ASP A 248 14.98 1.54 -20.49
N TYR A 249 14.16 2.53 -20.28
CA TYR A 249 12.75 2.51 -20.64
C TYR A 249 12.50 2.51 -22.14
N GLY A 250 13.50 2.88 -22.96
CA GLY A 250 13.45 2.86 -24.43
C GLY A 250 13.98 1.59 -25.07
N ALA A 251 14.60 0.69 -24.28
CA ALA A 251 15.13 -0.56 -24.81
C ALA A 251 14.01 -1.42 -25.39
N ALA A 252 14.23 -2.02 -26.56
CA ALA A 252 13.35 -3.06 -27.04
C ALA A 252 13.42 -4.27 -26.09
N PRO A 253 12.31 -4.72 -25.50
CA PRO A 253 12.31 -5.87 -24.60
C PRO A 253 12.80 -7.10 -25.36
N THR A 254 13.83 -7.75 -24.86
CA THR A 254 14.26 -9.07 -25.36
C THR A 254 13.42 -10.12 -24.63
N ALA A 255 12.27 -10.46 -25.20
CA ALA A 255 11.45 -11.53 -24.64
C ALA A 255 12.17 -12.88 -24.77
N PRO A 256 12.16 -13.74 -23.75
CA PRO A 256 12.55 -15.12 -23.91
C PRO A 256 11.65 -15.82 -24.94
N PRO A 257 12.17 -16.78 -25.73
CA PRO A 257 11.46 -17.41 -26.84
C PRO A 257 10.16 -18.15 -26.45
N ASP A 258 9.96 -18.42 -25.17
CA ASP A 258 8.79 -19.14 -24.64
C ASP A 258 7.88 -18.27 -23.75
N ALA A 259 7.98 -16.94 -23.82
CA ALA A 259 7.11 -16.04 -23.06
C ALA A 259 5.64 -16.22 -23.49
N GLN A 260 4.82 -16.72 -22.59
CA GLN A 260 3.37 -16.71 -22.79
C GLN A 260 2.89 -15.25 -22.87
N PRO A 261 1.94 -14.92 -23.79
CA PRO A 261 1.38 -13.59 -23.82
C PRO A 261 0.80 -13.26 -22.43
N SER A 262 1.38 -12.23 -21.81
CA SER A 262 0.89 -11.69 -20.53
C SER A 262 -0.63 -11.43 -20.65
N LEU A 263 -1.36 -11.65 -19.56
CA LEU A 263 -2.78 -11.28 -19.43
C LEU A 263 -3.06 -9.79 -19.69
N VAL A 264 -2.04 -9.01 -20.01
CA VAL A 264 -1.95 -7.56 -20.16
C VAL A 264 -2.45 -7.02 -21.51
N ALA A 265 -3.06 -7.79 -22.37
CA ALA A 265 -3.89 -7.23 -23.43
C ALA A 265 -4.96 -6.25 -22.91
N SER A 266 -5.19 -6.23 -21.59
CA SER A 266 -6.13 -5.34 -20.90
C SER A 266 -5.52 -3.98 -20.46
N ALA A 267 -4.20 -3.78 -20.46
CA ALA A 267 -3.57 -2.52 -20.08
C ALA A 267 -3.47 -1.50 -21.24
N GLU A 268 -3.69 -1.93 -22.48
CA GLU A 268 -3.69 -1.06 -23.67
C GLU A 268 -4.63 0.15 -23.57
N PRO A 269 -5.86 0.04 -23.01
CA PRO A 269 -6.72 1.21 -22.82
C PRO A 269 -6.15 2.21 -21.80
N LEU A 270 -5.46 1.74 -20.76
CA LEU A 270 -4.82 2.59 -19.74
C LEU A 270 -3.66 3.38 -20.33
N ARG A 271 -2.88 2.75 -21.22
CA ARG A 271 -1.80 3.43 -21.96
C ARG A 271 -2.30 4.47 -22.91
N ARG A 272 -3.36 4.15 -23.66
CA ARG A 272 -4.00 5.14 -24.55
C ARG A 272 -4.55 6.32 -23.77
N ALA A 273 -5.02 6.09 -22.55
CA ALA A 273 -5.46 7.15 -21.65
C ALA A 273 -4.25 7.96 -21.13
N ALA A 274 -3.19 7.32 -20.69
CA ALA A 274 -1.95 7.98 -20.27
C ALA A 274 -1.28 8.75 -21.41
N ALA A 275 -1.22 8.18 -22.62
CA ALA A 275 -0.71 8.87 -23.81
C ALA A 275 -1.58 10.07 -24.24
N ARG A 276 -2.90 10.01 -24.04
CA ARG A 276 -3.83 11.13 -24.31
C ARG A 276 -3.77 12.23 -23.26
N SER A 277 -3.43 11.92 -22.04
CA SER A 277 -3.22 12.92 -20.95
C SER A 277 -1.91 13.69 -21.09
N GLY A 278 -1.13 13.45 -22.15
CA GLY A 278 0.17 14.10 -22.35
C GLY A 278 1.25 13.59 -21.39
N ALA A 279 1.07 12.40 -20.83
CA ALA A 279 2.10 11.76 -20.00
C ALA A 279 3.39 11.64 -20.82
N ALA A 280 4.41 12.38 -20.41
CA ALA A 280 5.74 12.30 -20.99
C ALA A 280 6.27 10.86 -20.83
N ALA A 281 7.07 10.42 -21.80
CA ALA A 281 7.80 9.17 -21.70
C ALA A 281 8.60 9.13 -20.38
N PHE A 282 8.77 7.95 -19.80
CA PHE A 282 9.59 7.77 -18.61
C PHE A 282 11.02 8.24 -18.88
N ALA A 283 11.47 9.26 -18.17
CA ALA A 283 12.79 9.81 -18.32
C ALA A 283 13.84 8.87 -17.68
N PRO A 284 15.09 8.83 -18.19
CA PRO A 284 16.16 8.10 -17.52
C PRO A 284 16.37 8.58 -16.08
N LEU A 285 16.65 7.65 -15.17
CA LEU A 285 16.99 7.90 -13.77
C LEU A 285 18.46 7.53 -13.49
N PRO A 286 19.45 8.33 -13.93
CA PRO A 286 20.87 7.95 -13.84
C PRO A 286 21.36 7.76 -12.40
N GLN A 287 20.71 8.39 -11.43
CA GLN A 287 21.07 8.34 -10.02
C GLN A 287 20.82 6.98 -9.39
N THR A 288 19.83 6.23 -9.91
CA THR A 288 19.52 4.88 -9.44
C THR A 288 20.67 3.91 -9.64
N GLN A 289 21.57 4.20 -10.59
CA GLN A 289 22.81 3.44 -10.77
C GLN A 289 23.72 3.52 -9.54
N ALA A 290 23.89 4.72 -8.97
CA ALA A 290 24.72 4.93 -7.79
C ALA A 290 24.07 4.34 -6.54
N GLU A 291 22.74 4.47 -6.42
CA GLU A 291 21.96 3.88 -5.32
C GLU A 291 22.15 2.36 -5.26
N VAL A 292 21.82 1.64 -6.34
CA VAL A 292 21.95 0.18 -6.37
C VAL A 292 23.39 -0.31 -6.26
N ALA A 293 24.37 0.46 -6.75
CA ALA A 293 25.79 0.13 -6.57
C ALA A 293 26.19 0.20 -5.09
N THR A 294 25.74 1.23 -4.37
CA THR A 294 26.02 1.39 -2.95
C THR A 294 25.39 0.28 -2.10
N VAL A 295 24.14 -0.09 -2.40
CA VAL A 295 23.45 -1.20 -1.71
C VAL A 295 24.17 -2.53 -1.98
N ARG A 296 24.61 -2.75 -3.22
CA ARG A 296 25.41 -3.94 -3.57
C ARG A 296 26.69 -4.01 -2.76
N ASP A 297 27.48 -2.95 -2.75
CA ASP A 297 28.79 -2.93 -2.09
C ASP A 297 28.65 -3.25 -0.60
N GLN A 298 27.65 -2.67 0.07
CA GLN A 298 27.34 -2.98 1.48
C GLN A 298 26.88 -4.43 1.69
N PHE A 299 26.13 -4.99 0.73
CA PHE A 299 25.69 -6.37 0.81
C PHE A 299 26.88 -7.32 0.66
N GLU A 300 27.74 -7.11 -0.34
CA GLU A 300 28.93 -7.93 -0.63
C GLU A 300 29.94 -7.86 0.53
N ASP A 301 30.12 -6.67 1.14
CA ASP A 301 30.95 -6.50 2.35
C ASP A 301 30.41 -7.30 3.53
N ARG A 302 29.08 -7.36 3.71
CA ARG A 302 28.45 -8.02 4.85
C ARG A 302 28.23 -9.51 4.64
N PHE A 303 28.00 -9.93 3.39
CA PHE A 303 27.69 -11.29 2.99
C PHE A 303 28.60 -11.74 1.84
N PRO A 304 29.88 -12.05 2.10
CA PRO A 304 30.84 -12.42 1.04
C PRO A 304 30.40 -13.67 0.23
N ASP A 305 29.65 -14.58 0.87
CA ASP A 305 29.08 -15.78 0.24
C ASP A 305 27.65 -15.55 -0.28
N GLY A 306 27.14 -14.33 -0.20
CA GLY A 306 25.81 -13.94 -0.61
C GLY A 306 25.67 -13.88 -2.13
N LYS A 307 24.45 -14.09 -2.62
CA LYS A 307 24.15 -14.02 -4.05
C LYS A 307 23.48 -12.68 -4.41
N VAL A 308 24.10 -11.92 -5.31
CA VAL A 308 23.51 -10.69 -5.86
C VAL A 308 23.07 -10.94 -7.30
N VAL A 309 21.79 -10.68 -7.58
CA VAL A 309 21.26 -10.58 -8.94
C VAL A 309 21.04 -9.09 -9.25
N ARG A 310 21.67 -8.57 -10.30
CA ARG A 310 21.53 -7.18 -10.69
C ARG A 310 20.97 -7.07 -12.09
N LEU A 311 19.78 -6.49 -12.19
CA LEU A 311 19.09 -6.21 -13.45
C LEU A 311 19.15 -4.70 -13.72
N ARG A 312 19.70 -4.32 -14.87
CA ARG A 312 19.86 -2.92 -15.27
C ARG A 312 19.67 -2.75 -16.76
N ARG A 313 19.43 -1.51 -17.18
CA ARG A 313 19.18 -1.15 -18.59
C ARG A 313 18.12 -2.05 -19.21
N GLY A 314 18.36 -2.60 -20.39
CA GLY A 314 17.46 -3.51 -21.09
C GLY A 314 17.30 -4.90 -20.43
N GLN A 315 18.11 -5.23 -19.40
CA GLN A 315 17.97 -6.49 -18.65
C GLN A 315 16.81 -6.45 -17.64
N ALA A 316 16.37 -5.25 -17.23
CA ALA A 316 15.30 -5.09 -16.24
C ALA A 316 13.91 -5.23 -16.88
N THR A 317 13.64 -6.33 -17.58
CA THR A 317 12.34 -6.65 -18.18
C THR A 317 11.36 -7.16 -17.12
N VAL A 318 10.05 -7.12 -17.40
CA VAL A 318 9.01 -7.63 -16.48
C VAL A 318 9.28 -9.09 -16.13
N SER A 319 9.56 -9.94 -17.13
CA SER A 319 9.86 -11.37 -16.89
C SER A 319 11.12 -11.58 -16.05
N ALA A 320 12.23 -10.89 -16.37
CA ALA A 320 13.49 -11.06 -15.63
C ALA A 320 13.38 -10.62 -14.16
N VAL A 321 12.63 -9.53 -13.90
CA VAL A 321 12.38 -9.05 -12.53
C VAL A 321 11.49 -10.04 -11.78
N SER A 322 10.42 -10.54 -12.41
CA SER A 322 9.50 -11.51 -11.81
C SER A 322 10.22 -12.82 -11.45
N ASP A 323 11.00 -13.38 -12.38
CA ASP A 323 11.75 -14.61 -12.16
C ASP A 323 12.81 -14.47 -11.05
N ALA A 324 13.55 -13.35 -11.05
CA ALA A 324 14.57 -13.10 -10.03
C ALA A 324 13.99 -12.83 -8.65
N ALA A 325 12.82 -12.18 -8.58
CA ALA A 325 12.15 -11.82 -7.33
C ALA A 325 11.75 -13.07 -6.53
N ALA A 326 11.27 -14.13 -7.19
CA ALA A 326 10.88 -15.39 -6.56
C ALA A 326 12.03 -16.08 -5.78
N HIS A 327 13.29 -15.77 -6.12
CA HIS A 327 14.48 -16.39 -5.54
C HIS A 327 15.27 -15.46 -4.62
N ALA A 328 14.82 -14.23 -4.42
CA ALA A 328 15.48 -13.24 -3.60
C ALA A 328 14.95 -13.27 -2.15
N ARG A 329 15.84 -13.09 -1.20
CA ARG A 329 15.45 -12.79 0.18
C ARG A 329 15.16 -11.31 0.35
N TRP A 330 15.97 -10.46 -0.26
CA TRP A 330 15.81 -9.01 -0.26
C TRP A 330 15.73 -8.49 -1.68
N ILE A 331 14.84 -7.56 -1.90
CA ILE A 331 14.61 -6.91 -3.20
C ILE A 331 14.76 -5.41 -3.00
N HIS A 332 15.52 -4.76 -3.90
CA HIS A 332 15.61 -3.31 -3.96
C HIS A 332 15.42 -2.86 -5.41
N ILE A 333 14.34 -2.14 -5.65
CA ILE A 333 13.93 -1.66 -6.98
C ILE A 333 13.95 -0.14 -6.97
N ALA A 334 14.84 0.45 -7.76
CA ALA A 334 14.98 1.88 -7.99
C ALA A 334 14.57 2.22 -9.43
N THR A 335 13.32 2.64 -9.62
CA THR A 335 12.71 2.93 -10.91
C THR A 335 11.57 3.94 -10.81
N HIS A 336 10.85 4.22 -11.90
CA HIS A 336 9.62 4.99 -11.85
C HIS A 336 8.45 4.17 -11.30
N GLY A 337 7.71 4.74 -10.35
CA GLY A 337 6.35 4.32 -10.06
C GLY A 337 5.38 4.90 -11.09
N PHE A 338 4.31 4.18 -11.33
CA PHE A 338 3.23 4.61 -12.23
C PHE A 338 1.91 4.54 -11.48
N PHE A 339 1.13 5.61 -11.62
CA PHE A 339 -0.24 5.69 -11.12
C PHE A 339 -1.12 6.25 -12.22
N ALA A 340 -2.26 5.63 -12.47
CA ALA A 340 -3.20 6.08 -13.49
C ALA A 340 -3.77 7.47 -13.14
N ASP A 341 -4.13 8.24 -14.19
CA ASP A 341 -4.78 9.54 -14.02
C ASP A 341 -6.05 9.41 -13.15
N PRO A 342 -6.28 10.29 -12.17
CA PRO A 342 -7.49 10.30 -11.33
C PRO A 342 -8.80 10.37 -12.12
N ALA A 343 -8.77 10.83 -13.37
CA ALA A 343 -9.92 10.79 -14.28
C ALA A 343 -10.29 9.37 -14.73
N ILE A 344 -9.37 8.41 -14.58
CA ILE A 344 -9.60 6.98 -14.86
C ILE A 344 -10.22 6.37 -13.61
N ARG A 345 -11.49 6.05 -13.66
CA ARG A 345 -12.22 5.54 -12.50
C ARG A 345 -11.80 4.12 -12.14
N SER A 346 -11.60 3.90 -10.85
CA SER A 346 -11.55 2.59 -10.25
C SER A 346 -12.95 1.96 -10.19
N ALA A 347 -13.03 0.65 -10.34
CA ALA A 347 -14.27 -0.10 -10.13
C ALA A 347 -14.79 -0.03 -8.69
N THR A 348 -13.91 0.34 -7.75
CA THR A 348 -14.22 0.50 -6.30
C THR A 348 -14.44 1.95 -5.89
N ASP A 349 -14.36 2.92 -6.81
CA ASP A 349 -14.50 4.35 -6.50
C ASP A 349 -15.94 4.67 -6.04
N PRO A 350 -16.15 5.09 -4.79
CA PRO A 350 -17.48 5.39 -4.27
C PRO A 350 -18.11 6.64 -4.92
N ALA A 351 -17.32 7.55 -5.50
CA ALA A 351 -17.82 8.71 -6.21
C ALA A 351 -18.52 8.35 -7.54
N GLY A 352 -18.35 7.11 -8.03
CA GLY A 352 -19.02 6.60 -9.23
C GLY A 352 -20.46 6.13 -9.01
N HIS A 353 -20.89 6.01 -7.76
CA HIS A 353 -22.29 5.69 -7.45
C HIS A 353 -23.08 7.00 -7.29
N PRO A 354 -23.94 7.39 -8.27
CA PRO A 354 -24.83 8.52 -8.03
C PRO A 354 -25.68 8.22 -6.81
N SER A 355 -25.78 9.17 -5.88
CA SER A 355 -26.58 9.13 -4.66
C SER A 355 -28.09 8.90 -4.88
N SER A 356 -28.47 8.54 -6.10
CA SER A 356 -29.83 8.18 -6.55
C SER A 356 -30.02 6.67 -6.81
N ALA A 357 -29.07 5.81 -6.45
CA ALA A 357 -29.16 4.36 -6.76
C ALA A 357 -30.33 3.63 -6.04
N LEU A 358 -30.89 4.19 -4.97
CA LEU A 358 -32.16 3.70 -4.41
C LEU A 358 -33.39 4.12 -5.22
N GLY A 359 -33.25 5.00 -6.21
CA GLY A 359 -34.36 5.50 -7.05
C GLY A 359 -34.45 4.92 -8.44
N ARG A 360 -33.46 4.12 -8.88
CA ARG A 360 -33.44 3.50 -10.23
C ARG A 360 -33.07 2.02 -10.19
N LEU A 361 -33.90 1.23 -9.57
CA LEU A 361 -33.94 -0.21 -9.80
C LEU A 361 -34.49 -0.45 -11.22
N GLY A 362 -33.62 -0.36 -12.24
CA GLY A 362 -34.06 -0.58 -13.63
C GLY A 362 -33.12 -0.11 -14.73
N GLY A 363 -31.89 0.24 -14.45
CA GLY A 363 -30.90 0.61 -15.46
C GLY A 363 -29.68 -0.31 -15.41
N ASP A 364 -29.09 -0.59 -16.57
CA ASP A 364 -27.83 -1.32 -16.76
C ASP A 364 -26.71 -0.73 -15.87
N ASP A 365 -26.63 -1.12 -14.60
CA ASP A 365 -25.51 -0.83 -13.71
C ASP A 365 -24.30 -1.70 -14.12
N ARG A 366 -23.70 -1.35 -15.26
CA ARG A 366 -22.39 -1.85 -15.61
C ARG A 366 -21.42 -1.21 -14.67
N ILE A 367 -20.65 -2.02 -13.92
CA ILE A 367 -19.46 -1.57 -13.21
C ILE A 367 -18.56 -0.93 -14.26
N SER A 368 -18.55 0.41 -14.33
CA SER A 368 -17.70 1.16 -15.27
C SER A 368 -16.47 1.62 -14.51
N GLY A 369 -15.40 0.84 -14.58
CA GLY A 369 -14.13 1.17 -13.97
C GLY A 369 -13.11 0.06 -14.19
N TYR A 370 -11.85 0.38 -13.97
CA TYR A 370 -10.76 -0.59 -14.04
C TYR A 370 -10.52 -1.24 -12.67
N HIS A 371 -9.99 -2.46 -12.68
CA HIS A 371 -9.54 -3.09 -11.45
C HIS A 371 -8.47 -2.21 -10.78
N PRO A 372 -8.56 -1.92 -9.45
CA PRO A 372 -7.61 -1.03 -8.78
C PRO A 372 -6.15 -1.41 -8.99
N GLY A 373 -5.83 -2.70 -9.00
CA GLY A 373 -4.48 -3.22 -9.24
C GLY A 373 -3.91 -2.94 -10.64
N LEU A 374 -4.73 -2.53 -11.61
CA LEU A 374 -4.25 -2.05 -12.92
C LEU A 374 -3.91 -0.56 -12.91
N LEU A 375 -4.31 0.18 -11.88
CA LEU A 375 -4.15 1.62 -11.81
C LEU A 375 -2.79 2.05 -11.20
N SER A 376 -1.96 1.09 -10.80
CA SER A 376 -0.62 1.34 -10.27
C SER A 376 0.36 0.24 -10.68
N GLY A 377 1.64 0.57 -10.74
CA GLY A 377 2.70 -0.35 -11.14
C GLY A 377 4.08 0.31 -11.10
N ILE A 378 5.08 -0.40 -11.59
CA ILE A 378 6.43 0.12 -11.80
C ILE A 378 6.82 0.02 -13.27
N ALA A 379 7.57 1.01 -13.74
CA ALA A 379 8.11 1.02 -15.11
C ALA A 379 9.45 0.28 -15.17
N LEU A 380 9.57 -0.60 -16.13
CA LEU A 380 10.75 -1.43 -16.38
C LEU A 380 11.26 -1.22 -17.81
N ALA A 381 12.23 -2.03 -18.24
CA ALA A 381 12.81 -1.92 -19.58
C ALA A 381 11.72 -2.07 -20.65
N GLY A 382 11.71 -1.17 -21.62
CA GLY A 382 10.73 -1.16 -22.71
C GLY A 382 9.45 -0.39 -22.43
N ALA A 383 9.28 0.20 -21.26
CA ALA A 383 8.04 0.93 -20.91
C ALA A 383 7.69 2.07 -21.88
N ASN A 384 8.68 2.68 -22.53
CA ASN A 384 8.48 3.68 -23.59
C ASN A 384 8.36 3.08 -24.99
N ALA A 385 8.68 1.78 -25.17
CA ALA A 385 8.66 1.08 -26.46
C ALA A 385 7.96 -0.29 -26.30
N PRO A 386 6.68 -0.31 -25.90
CA PRO A 386 5.96 -1.54 -25.58
C PRO A 386 5.83 -2.47 -26.76
N THR A 387 5.96 -3.76 -26.51
CA THR A 387 5.68 -4.84 -27.46
C THR A 387 4.44 -5.62 -27.04
N PRO A 388 3.83 -6.42 -27.94
CA PRO A 388 2.71 -7.29 -27.56
C PRO A 388 3.06 -8.35 -26.49
N ALA A 389 4.34 -8.69 -26.36
CA ALA A 389 4.84 -9.71 -25.42
C ALA A 389 5.28 -9.13 -24.06
N ASP A 390 5.79 -7.89 -24.06
CA ASP A 390 6.24 -7.21 -22.85
C ASP A 390 6.03 -5.70 -23.03
N ASP A 391 5.31 -5.13 -22.12
CA ASP A 391 4.99 -3.71 -22.19
C ASP A 391 5.86 -2.83 -21.29
N GLY A 392 6.76 -3.46 -20.56
CA GLY A 392 7.68 -2.77 -19.66
C GLY A 392 7.00 -2.22 -18.40
N ILE A 393 5.75 -2.59 -18.10
CA ILE A 393 5.04 -2.19 -16.88
C ILE A 393 4.68 -3.43 -16.08
N LEU A 394 5.15 -3.50 -14.85
CA LEU A 394 4.71 -4.49 -13.88
C LEU A 394 3.63 -3.85 -13.00
N THR A 395 2.37 -4.18 -13.26
CA THR A 395 1.23 -3.63 -12.54
C THR A 395 1.10 -4.25 -11.14
N ALA A 396 0.38 -3.56 -10.24
CA ALA A 396 0.08 -4.08 -8.91
C ALA A 396 -0.70 -5.41 -8.98
N LEU A 397 -1.59 -5.57 -9.97
CA LEU A 397 -2.33 -6.82 -10.19
C LEU A 397 -1.39 -7.98 -10.58
N GLU A 398 -0.41 -7.75 -11.44
CA GLU A 398 0.59 -8.76 -11.81
C GLU A 398 1.54 -9.07 -10.66
N MET A 399 1.86 -8.06 -9.83
CA MET A 399 2.66 -8.28 -8.62
C MET A 399 1.98 -9.26 -7.64
N GLU A 400 0.64 -9.27 -7.56
CA GLU A 400 -0.10 -10.21 -6.70
C GLU A 400 0.05 -11.68 -7.14
N GLU A 401 0.40 -11.92 -8.40
CA GLU A 401 0.59 -13.26 -8.95
C GLU A 401 2.01 -13.80 -8.74
N LEU A 402 2.96 -12.97 -8.29
CA LEU A 402 4.32 -13.41 -7.99
C LEU A 402 4.37 -14.32 -6.77
N ASP A 403 5.33 -15.24 -6.73
CA ASP A 403 5.65 -15.97 -5.49
C ASP A 403 6.78 -15.28 -4.73
N LEU A 404 6.42 -14.42 -3.79
CA LEU A 404 7.34 -13.71 -2.91
C LEU A 404 7.38 -14.28 -1.50
N SER A 405 6.96 -15.54 -1.31
CA SER A 405 6.91 -16.21 0.00
C SER A 405 8.28 -16.29 0.70
N GLY A 406 9.38 -16.28 -0.09
CA GLY A 406 10.75 -16.23 0.39
C GLY A 406 11.29 -14.82 0.67
N VAL A 407 10.55 -13.76 0.28
CA VAL A 407 11.02 -12.38 0.37
C VAL A 407 10.78 -11.82 1.77
N ASP A 408 11.87 -11.50 2.47
CA ASP A 408 11.83 -10.88 3.80
C ASP A 408 11.59 -9.37 3.73
N LEU A 409 12.17 -8.70 2.72
CA LEU A 409 12.01 -7.27 2.50
C LEU A 409 12.03 -6.93 1.01
N ALA A 410 11.06 -6.14 0.56
CA ALA A 410 11.08 -5.45 -0.73
C ALA A 410 11.14 -3.93 -0.50
N VAL A 411 12.13 -3.26 -1.09
CA VAL A 411 12.27 -1.80 -1.09
C VAL A 411 11.92 -1.28 -2.47
N LEU A 412 10.92 -0.42 -2.54
CA LEU A 412 10.50 0.32 -3.74
C LEU A 412 10.99 1.76 -3.62
N SER A 413 12.18 2.04 -4.13
CA SER A 413 12.67 3.41 -4.39
C SER A 413 12.09 3.89 -5.71
N ALA A 414 10.75 3.88 -5.79
CA ALA A 414 9.99 4.22 -6.98
C ALA A 414 9.12 5.42 -6.66
N CYS A 415 9.56 6.58 -7.13
CA CYS A 415 8.94 7.86 -6.82
C CYS A 415 7.71 8.11 -7.68
N ASP A 416 6.69 8.73 -7.09
CA ASP A 416 5.60 9.37 -7.85
C ASP A 416 6.18 10.52 -8.68
N THR A 417 6.54 10.26 -9.93
CA THR A 417 7.03 11.27 -10.84
C THR A 417 5.86 12.10 -11.35
N GLY A 418 5.37 13.06 -10.50
CA GLY A 418 4.78 14.31 -10.98
C GLY A 418 3.62 14.26 -11.97
N LEU A 419 2.99 13.13 -12.21
CA LEU A 419 1.73 13.06 -12.95
C LEU A 419 0.61 13.47 -12.00
N GLY A 420 0.37 14.76 -12.01
CA GLY A 420 -0.55 15.58 -11.27
C GLY A 420 -1.63 14.85 -10.47
N ARG A 421 -1.90 15.35 -9.25
CA ARG A 421 -2.95 14.96 -8.32
C ARG A 421 -3.16 13.45 -8.27
N SER A 422 -2.40 12.79 -7.39
CA SER A 422 -2.52 11.37 -7.09
C SER A 422 -3.98 10.91 -7.12
N ALA A 423 -4.27 9.89 -7.92
CA ALA A 423 -5.42 9.04 -7.68
C ALA A 423 -5.41 8.72 -6.19
N GLY A 424 -6.46 9.11 -5.45
CA GLY A 424 -6.49 9.15 -3.99
C GLY A 424 -5.70 8.03 -3.35
N GLY A 425 -5.03 8.28 -2.25
CA GLY A 425 -4.01 7.50 -1.51
C GLY A 425 -3.90 5.99 -1.64
N GLU A 426 -4.80 5.37 -2.38
CA GLU A 426 -4.86 3.92 -2.61
C GLU A 426 -3.74 3.38 -3.51
N GLY A 427 -3.11 4.22 -4.36
CA GLY A 427 -2.14 3.74 -5.35
C GLY A 427 -0.87 3.14 -4.74
N LEU A 428 -0.20 3.82 -3.81
CA LEU A 428 1.01 3.31 -3.17
C LEU A 428 0.71 2.17 -2.20
N LEU A 429 -0.36 2.31 -1.40
CA LEU A 429 -0.85 1.21 -0.56
C LEU A 429 -1.24 0.00 -1.42
N GLY A 430 -1.76 0.21 -2.63
CA GLY A 430 -2.01 -0.83 -3.60
C GLY A 430 -0.76 -1.62 -3.94
N LEU A 431 0.34 -0.94 -4.32
CA LEU A 431 1.63 -1.58 -4.62
C LEU A 431 2.22 -2.32 -3.41
N GLN A 432 2.22 -1.69 -2.23
CA GLN A 432 2.70 -2.34 -1.01
C GLN A 432 1.87 -3.58 -0.67
N ARG A 433 0.54 -3.46 -0.76
CA ARG A 433 -0.38 -4.55 -0.51
C ARG A 433 -0.20 -5.70 -1.51
N SER A 434 -0.04 -5.40 -2.79
CA SER A 434 0.14 -6.42 -3.83
C SER A 434 1.39 -7.25 -3.59
N LEU A 435 2.52 -6.63 -3.23
CA LEU A 435 3.73 -7.36 -2.86
C LEU A 435 3.54 -8.20 -1.58
N GLN A 436 2.76 -7.72 -0.61
CA GLN A 436 2.44 -8.48 0.60
C GLN A 436 1.48 -9.64 0.30
N VAL A 437 0.50 -9.46 -0.59
CA VAL A 437 -0.38 -10.54 -1.07
C VAL A 437 0.42 -11.61 -1.80
N ALA A 438 1.42 -11.21 -2.59
CA ALA A 438 2.37 -12.11 -3.23
C ALA A 438 3.26 -12.88 -2.24
N GLY A 439 3.32 -12.44 -0.98
CA GLY A 439 4.05 -13.14 0.09
C GLY A 439 5.20 -12.37 0.73
N ALA A 440 5.59 -11.20 0.23
CA ALA A 440 6.64 -10.38 0.83
C ALA A 440 6.26 -10.00 2.27
N ARG A 441 7.17 -10.22 3.22
CA ARG A 441 6.90 -9.98 4.65
C ARG A 441 6.83 -8.49 4.97
N THR A 442 7.71 -7.71 4.36
CA THR A 442 7.85 -6.27 4.59
C THR A 442 8.07 -5.57 3.28
N VAL A 443 7.42 -4.43 3.12
CA VAL A 443 7.62 -3.53 1.98
C VAL A 443 7.98 -2.15 2.51
N ILE A 444 9.04 -1.56 1.99
CA ILE A 444 9.37 -0.14 2.20
C ILE A 444 9.15 0.56 0.86
N ALA A 445 8.39 1.65 0.84
CA ALA A 445 8.13 2.40 -0.37
C ALA A 445 8.19 3.91 -0.12
N SER A 446 8.56 4.68 -1.16
CA SER A 446 8.65 6.13 -1.08
C SER A 446 7.36 6.81 -1.50
N LEU A 447 6.90 7.79 -0.71
CA LEU A 447 5.69 8.58 -0.94
C LEU A 447 5.87 9.72 -1.95
N TRP A 448 7.11 10.10 -2.25
CA TRP A 448 7.48 11.13 -3.23
C TRP A 448 8.93 10.98 -3.68
N SER A 449 9.30 11.71 -4.75
CA SER A 449 10.68 11.77 -5.22
C SER A 449 11.55 12.50 -4.21
N VAL A 450 12.51 11.81 -3.65
CA VAL A 450 13.50 12.36 -2.70
C VAL A 450 14.74 12.81 -3.46
N ASP A 451 15.47 13.76 -2.89
CA ASP A 451 16.82 14.09 -3.34
C ASP A 451 17.73 12.85 -3.36
N ASP A 452 18.47 12.68 -4.43
CA ASP A 452 19.29 11.47 -4.67
C ASP A 452 20.38 11.27 -3.61
N GLY A 453 20.98 12.36 -3.14
CA GLY A 453 21.96 12.34 -2.07
C GLY A 453 21.33 11.84 -0.77
N ALA A 454 20.13 12.36 -0.43
CA ALA A 454 19.40 11.97 0.75
C ALA A 454 18.91 10.52 0.68
N THR A 455 18.40 10.08 -0.50
CA THR A 455 17.99 8.67 -0.72
C THR A 455 19.16 7.71 -0.52
N ARG A 456 20.29 8.00 -1.17
CA ARG A 456 21.50 7.18 -1.03
C ARG A 456 21.95 7.11 0.43
N ASP A 457 22.03 8.23 1.13
CA ASP A 457 22.46 8.27 2.52
C ASP A 457 21.48 7.53 3.42
N LEU A 458 20.16 7.66 3.20
CA LEU A 458 19.14 6.92 3.92
C LEU A 458 19.33 5.41 3.74
N MET A 459 19.51 4.95 2.50
CA MET A 459 19.66 3.52 2.20
C MET A 459 20.99 2.97 2.77
N ILE A 460 22.06 3.74 2.75
CA ILE A 460 23.33 3.37 3.41
C ILE A 460 23.11 3.09 4.89
N HIS A 461 22.45 4.00 5.59
CA HIS A 461 22.23 3.87 7.03
C HIS A 461 21.23 2.76 7.35
N PHE A 462 20.16 2.66 6.54
CA PHE A 462 19.14 1.63 6.69
C PHE A 462 19.72 0.22 6.56
N TYR A 463 20.39 -0.09 5.45
CA TYR A 463 20.93 -1.42 5.20
C TYR A 463 22.05 -1.77 6.19
N ARG A 464 22.89 -0.80 6.54
CA ARG A 464 23.92 -0.99 7.57
C ARG A 464 23.29 -1.38 8.91
N ALA A 465 22.25 -0.68 9.34
CA ALA A 465 21.56 -0.97 10.59
C ALA A 465 20.82 -2.31 10.53
N MET A 466 20.11 -2.59 9.42
CA MET A 466 19.33 -3.81 9.25
C MET A 466 20.20 -5.07 9.19
N TRP A 467 21.37 -4.99 8.54
CA TRP A 467 22.30 -6.12 8.42
C TRP A 467 23.30 -6.23 9.58
N ALA A 468 23.35 -5.25 10.47
CA ALA A 468 24.12 -5.35 11.70
C ALA A 468 23.50 -6.41 12.62
N ALA A 469 24.36 -7.21 13.26
CA ALA A 469 23.93 -8.04 14.37
C ALA A 469 23.94 -7.20 15.66
N ASN A 470 22.93 -7.34 16.48
CA ASN A 470 22.93 -6.82 17.84
C ASN A 470 23.96 -7.55 18.71
N ALA A 471 24.26 -7.03 19.89
CA ALA A 471 25.24 -7.64 20.81
C ALA A 471 24.86 -9.07 21.24
N ASP A 472 23.57 -9.42 21.20
CA ASP A 472 23.03 -10.75 21.47
C ASP A 472 22.91 -11.65 20.22
N GLY A 473 23.40 -11.19 19.07
CA GLY A 473 23.33 -11.90 17.79
C GLY A 473 21.97 -11.82 17.08
N THR A 474 20.99 -11.10 17.64
CA THR A 474 19.70 -10.88 16.99
C THR A 474 19.83 -9.84 15.86
N ALA A 475 18.95 -9.93 14.84
CA ALA A 475 18.87 -8.90 13.81
C ALA A 475 18.18 -7.65 14.34
N THR A 476 18.65 -6.47 13.92
CA THR A 476 17.90 -5.23 14.15
C THR A 476 16.58 -5.29 13.37
N GLY A 477 15.47 -4.98 14.04
CA GLY A 477 14.16 -4.94 13.38
C GLY A 477 14.15 -3.92 12.23
N LYS A 478 13.45 -4.25 11.15
CA LYS A 478 13.42 -3.43 9.91
C LYS A 478 12.92 -2.00 10.16
N LEU A 479 11.89 -1.85 11.01
CA LEU A 479 11.39 -0.53 11.38
C LEU A 479 12.39 0.24 12.25
N ALA A 480 13.04 -0.43 13.19
CA ALA A 480 14.08 0.19 14.01
C ALA A 480 15.26 0.66 13.14
N ALA A 481 15.66 -0.13 12.15
CA ALA A 481 16.70 0.24 11.18
C ALA A 481 16.29 1.44 10.32
N LEU A 482 15.04 1.47 9.83
CA LEU A 482 14.52 2.60 9.04
C LEU A 482 14.47 3.87 9.89
N ARG A 483 13.91 3.77 11.10
CA ARG A 483 13.86 4.91 12.04
C ARG A 483 15.26 5.43 12.37
N ALA A 484 16.22 4.55 12.63
CA ALA A 484 17.61 4.96 12.90
C ALA A 484 18.22 5.72 11.72
N ALA A 485 18.00 5.26 10.49
CA ALA A 485 18.43 5.95 9.28
C ALA A 485 17.76 7.33 9.11
N GLN A 486 16.46 7.40 9.36
CA GLN A 486 15.70 8.66 9.31
C GLN A 486 16.21 9.66 10.35
N LEU A 487 16.43 9.22 11.60
CA LEU A 487 16.97 10.06 12.68
C LEU A 487 18.38 10.54 12.36
N GLN A 488 19.21 9.69 11.77
CA GLN A 488 20.56 10.08 11.39
C GLN A 488 20.55 11.16 10.30
N LEU A 489 19.72 11.02 9.26
CA LEU A 489 19.55 12.09 8.27
C LEU A 489 18.99 13.36 8.90
N LEU A 490 17.98 13.23 9.73
CA LEU A 490 17.32 14.34 10.40
C LEU A 490 18.32 15.24 11.15
N HIS A 491 19.26 14.62 11.89
CA HIS A 491 20.20 15.35 12.74
C HIS A 491 21.54 15.70 12.06
N GLU A 492 22.03 14.85 11.14
CA GLU A 492 23.36 15.03 10.57
C GLU A 492 23.35 15.59 9.13
N GLY A 493 22.20 15.52 8.45
CA GLY A 493 22.14 15.84 7.02
C GLY A 493 22.49 17.28 6.67
N ILE A 494 22.26 18.27 7.59
CA ILE A 494 22.69 19.66 7.40
C ILE A 494 24.23 19.75 7.38
N GLY A 495 24.88 19.07 8.32
CA GLY A 495 26.35 18.98 8.38
C GLY A 495 26.98 18.30 7.15
N ARG A 496 26.21 17.46 6.46
CA ARG A 496 26.61 16.78 5.20
C ARG A 496 26.30 17.60 3.94
N GLY A 497 25.69 18.78 4.09
CA GLY A 497 25.37 19.66 2.97
C GLY A 497 24.14 19.28 2.17
N LEU A 498 23.27 18.38 2.67
CA LEU A 498 22.01 17.99 2.03
C LEU A 498 20.99 19.14 2.00
N ALA A 499 21.07 20.05 2.97
CA ALA A 499 20.28 21.29 2.97
C ALA A 499 21.10 22.45 3.58
N SER A 500 20.75 23.69 3.22
CA SER A 500 21.31 24.86 3.87
C SER A 500 20.72 25.06 5.27
N VAL A 501 21.51 25.67 6.17
CA VAL A 501 21.04 26.10 7.50
C VAL A 501 19.82 27.02 7.40
N ASP A 502 19.75 27.84 6.35
CA ASP A 502 18.62 28.74 6.12
C ASP A 502 17.33 28.00 5.76
N ALA A 503 17.44 26.90 4.99
CA ALA A 503 16.29 26.03 4.71
C ALA A 503 15.76 25.35 5.98
N ALA A 504 16.65 24.90 6.86
CA ALA A 504 16.28 24.31 8.15
C ALA A 504 15.63 25.34 9.09
N LYS A 505 16.19 26.56 9.17
CA LYS A 505 15.60 27.67 9.94
C LYS A 505 14.20 28.03 9.42
N ALA A 506 14.01 28.10 8.11
CA ALA A 506 12.72 28.38 7.49
C ALA A 506 11.68 27.29 7.80
N ALA A 507 12.13 26.05 8.08
CA ALA A 507 11.28 24.95 8.53
C ALA A 507 10.98 24.98 10.05
N GLY A 508 11.46 25.97 10.79
CA GLY A 508 11.26 26.08 12.24
C GLY A 508 12.09 25.11 13.09
N ALA A 509 13.02 24.40 12.47
CA ALA A 509 13.89 23.42 13.14
C ALA A 509 15.33 23.59 12.61
N PRO A 510 16.10 24.58 13.11
CA PRO A 510 17.38 24.98 12.54
C PRO A 510 18.46 23.87 12.58
N ASP A 511 18.30 22.91 13.48
CA ASP A 511 19.24 21.80 13.67
C ASP A 511 18.74 20.49 13.04
N ARG A 512 17.67 20.52 12.26
CA ARG A 512 17.02 19.33 11.68
C ARG A 512 16.75 19.52 10.21
N LEU A 513 16.95 18.45 9.42
CA LEU A 513 16.52 18.43 8.04
C LEU A 513 14.99 18.48 7.92
N PRO A 514 14.43 19.22 6.95
CA PRO A 514 13.00 19.15 6.65
C PRO A 514 12.55 17.74 6.22
N PRO A 515 11.28 17.36 6.50
CA PRO A 515 10.74 16.02 6.20
C PRO A 515 10.93 15.54 4.76
N ARG A 516 10.98 16.46 3.80
CA ARG A 516 11.18 16.13 2.37
C ARG A 516 12.41 15.26 2.09
N TYR A 517 13.43 15.27 2.96
CA TYR A 517 14.68 14.53 2.78
C TYR A 517 14.68 13.15 3.44
N TRP A 518 13.93 12.96 4.53
CA TRP A 518 14.02 11.74 5.34
C TRP A 518 12.69 10.99 5.53
N ALA A 519 11.53 11.67 5.37
CA ALA A 519 10.24 11.09 5.74
C ALA A 519 9.52 10.37 4.60
N ALA A 520 10.09 10.36 3.39
CA ALA A 520 9.43 9.78 2.23
C ALA A 520 9.22 8.26 2.32
N PHE A 521 10.16 7.55 2.93
CA PHE A 521 10.10 6.10 3.00
C PHE A 521 9.28 5.64 4.19
N VAL A 522 8.24 4.86 3.91
CA VAL A 522 7.36 4.23 4.90
C VAL A 522 7.47 2.73 4.81
N LEU A 523 7.42 2.07 5.97
CA LEU A 523 7.48 0.61 6.08
C LEU A 523 6.08 0.07 6.31
N SER A 524 5.68 -0.93 5.53
CA SER A 524 4.43 -1.66 5.69
C SER A 524 4.70 -3.16 5.86
N GLY A 525 4.03 -3.81 6.81
CA GLY A 525 4.12 -5.24 7.09
C GLY A 525 4.88 -5.60 8.36
N ASP A 526 5.65 -6.68 8.32
CA ASP A 526 6.41 -7.19 9.49
C ASP A 526 7.60 -6.27 9.81
N TRP A 527 7.44 -5.47 10.82
CA TRP A 527 8.41 -4.45 11.24
C TRP A 527 9.63 -4.98 12.03
N ARG A 528 9.58 -6.24 12.45
CA ARG A 528 10.58 -6.91 13.27
C ARG A 528 11.83 -7.28 12.49
#